data_66c7b8df4fb38750b7a3c82409bb3edb
#
_entry.id   66c7b8df4fb38750b7a3c82409bb3edb
#
_cell.length_a   1.000
_cell.length_b   1.000
_cell.length_c   1.000
_cell.angle_alpha   90.00
_cell.angle_beta   90.00
_cell.angle_gamma   90.00
#
_symmetry.space_group_name_H-M   'P 1'
#
loop_
_entity.id
_entity.type
_entity.pdbx_description
1 polymer ?
#
loop_
_entity_poly.entity_id
_entity_poly.type
_entity_poly.pdbx_seq_one_letter_code
_entity_poly.pdbx_strand_id
1 'polypeptide(L)'
;MIAIVDYGVGNLRSVYKAFEAVALPMQIPVDIVDAPADFTRWRAVVLPGQGAFGDSVNNLRRQGFETPLLEAVQAGLPLLGICVGMQLLFDESEEMGQHEGLHIIPGAVRRFPDGMRDPATAPANGLTHTLRVPQIGWNQLHLRRFDPLLADIPDGAHAYFAHSYYCDAAAPDAILATTDYGIDYPSIVRWRNAWGIQPHPEKSHTIGLRILANFMAMVARGCQGEEGEGAEAGPLDMPSVR
;
A
#
# COMPACT_ATOMS: atom_id res chain seq x y z
N MET A 1 15.94 -4.54 12.01
CA MET A 1 16.25 -3.66 10.87
C MET A 1 15.12 -3.78 9.87
N ILE A 2 14.71 -2.70 9.21
CA ILE A 2 13.68 -2.68 8.17
C ILE A 2 14.35 -2.40 6.83
N ALA A 3 13.94 -3.14 5.79
CA ALA A 3 14.40 -2.94 4.42
C ALA A 3 13.42 -2.04 3.65
N ILE A 4 13.92 -0.99 3.01
CA ILE A 4 13.17 -0.22 1.99
C ILE A 4 13.76 -0.61 0.64
N VAL A 5 12.94 -1.23 -0.21
CA VAL A 5 13.41 -1.75 -1.51
C VAL A 5 13.56 -0.61 -2.51
N ASP A 6 14.77 -0.47 -3.07
CA ASP A 6 15.06 0.43 -4.19
C ASP A 6 15.17 -0.38 -5.49
N TYR A 7 14.08 -0.42 -6.22
CA TYR A 7 14.03 -1.01 -7.56
C TYR A 7 13.96 0.02 -8.69
N GLY A 8 14.54 1.22 -8.42
CA GLY A 8 14.62 2.31 -9.39
C GLY A 8 13.37 3.18 -9.45
N VAL A 9 12.65 3.35 -8.32
CA VAL A 9 11.47 4.21 -8.21
C VAL A 9 11.81 5.58 -7.63
N GLY A 10 11.03 6.59 -8.02
CA GLY A 10 11.15 7.92 -7.45
C GLY A 10 10.68 8.01 -5.99
N ASN A 11 10.99 9.15 -5.35
CA ASN A 11 10.55 9.50 -3.98
C ASN A 11 11.09 8.63 -2.82
N LEU A 12 11.98 7.67 -3.11
CA LEU A 12 12.58 6.78 -2.12
C LEU A 12 13.15 7.53 -0.90
N ARG A 13 13.84 8.65 -1.17
CA ARG A 13 14.49 9.45 -0.13
C ARG A 13 13.50 10.05 0.87
N SER A 14 12.33 10.49 0.42
CA SER A 14 11.27 11.02 1.29
C SER A 14 10.66 9.92 2.16
N VAL A 15 10.43 8.75 1.60
CA VAL A 15 9.95 7.57 2.33
C VAL A 15 10.99 7.15 3.37
N TYR A 16 12.26 7.05 2.99
CA TYR A 16 13.35 6.74 3.92
C TYR A 16 13.40 7.73 5.09
N LYS A 17 13.36 9.03 4.83
CA LYS A 17 13.38 10.08 5.86
C LYS A 17 12.18 10.00 6.81
N ALA A 18 11.00 9.69 6.29
CA ALA A 18 9.82 9.50 7.10
C ALA A 18 9.96 8.27 8.04
N PHE A 19 10.46 7.16 7.51
CA PHE A 19 10.76 5.97 8.33
C PHE A 19 11.88 6.24 9.33
N GLU A 20 12.97 6.89 8.93
CA GLU A 20 14.08 7.26 9.84
C GLU A 20 13.56 8.06 11.04
N ALA A 21 12.67 9.04 10.80
CA ALA A 21 12.12 9.88 11.86
C ALA A 21 11.29 9.09 12.89
N VAL A 22 10.48 8.11 12.44
CA VAL A 22 9.65 7.30 13.34
C VAL A 22 10.39 6.11 13.93
N ALA A 23 11.47 5.66 13.29
CA ALA A 23 12.30 4.55 13.73
C ALA A 23 13.29 4.93 14.86
N LEU A 24 13.74 6.19 14.86
CA LEU A 24 14.74 6.70 15.79
C LEU A 24 14.36 6.48 17.27
N PRO A 25 13.14 6.80 17.74
CA PRO A 25 12.75 6.56 19.12
C PRO A 25 12.70 5.06 19.49
N MET A 26 12.51 4.18 18.52
CA MET A 26 12.40 2.73 18.70
C MET A 26 13.74 2.01 18.56
N GLN A 27 14.80 2.74 18.17
CA GLN A 27 16.14 2.18 17.91
C GLN A 27 16.14 1.03 16.89
N ILE A 28 15.23 1.08 15.92
CA ILE A 28 15.15 0.09 14.83
C ILE A 28 15.82 0.70 13.59
N PRO A 29 16.96 0.15 13.13
CA PRO A 29 17.60 0.63 11.91
C PRO A 29 16.70 0.46 10.68
N VAL A 30 16.76 1.44 9.79
CA VAL A 30 16.12 1.43 8.48
C VAL A 30 17.22 1.51 7.44
N ASP A 31 17.14 0.70 6.39
CA ASP A 31 18.15 0.64 5.35
C ASP A 31 17.50 0.60 3.96
N ILE A 32 18.19 1.13 2.98
CA ILE A 32 17.80 1.06 1.58
C ILE A 32 18.50 -0.15 0.97
N VAL A 33 17.72 -1.02 0.34
CA VAL A 33 18.21 -2.24 -0.31
C VAL A 33 18.07 -2.09 -1.81
N ASP A 34 19.18 -1.90 -2.51
CA ASP A 34 19.28 -1.66 -3.95
C ASP A 34 19.69 -2.89 -4.77
N ALA A 35 19.86 -4.04 -4.11
CA ALA A 35 20.12 -5.32 -4.73
C ALA A 35 19.32 -6.44 -4.04
N PRO A 36 18.92 -7.50 -4.77
CA PRO A 36 18.20 -8.64 -4.20
C PRO A 36 18.96 -9.25 -3.02
N ALA A 37 18.24 -9.52 -1.95
CA ALA A 37 18.78 -10.04 -0.71
C ALA A 37 17.81 -11.04 -0.09
N ASP A 38 18.30 -11.88 0.80
CA ASP A 38 17.47 -12.71 1.67
C ASP A 38 16.78 -11.83 2.71
N PHE A 39 15.53 -11.41 2.40
CA PHE A 39 14.75 -10.53 3.27
C PHE A 39 14.37 -11.18 4.61
N THR A 40 14.46 -12.50 4.77
CA THR A 40 14.15 -13.17 6.04
C THR A 40 15.05 -12.73 7.19
N ARG A 41 16.18 -12.10 6.88
CA ARG A 41 17.08 -11.50 7.88
C ARG A 41 16.60 -10.15 8.41
N TRP A 42 15.58 -9.58 7.79
CA TRP A 42 15.00 -8.31 8.16
C TRP A 42 13.76 -8.53 9.04
N ARG A 43 13.31 -7.49 9.71
CA ARG A 43 12.09 -7.55 10.54
C ARG A 43 10.85 -7.19 9.75
N ALA A 44 11.00 -6.45 8.67
CA ALA A 44 9.95 -6.07 7.73
C ALA A 44 10.55 -5.55 6.43
N VAL A 45 9.73 -5.54 5.39
CA VAL A 45 10.06 -4.93 4.10
C VAL A 45 9.05 -3.83 3.78
N VAL A 46 9.55 -2.72 3.25
CA VAL A 46 8.75 -1.63 2.68
C VAL A 46 8.97 -1.61 1.17
N LEU A 47 7.89 -1.66 0.42
CA LEU A 47 7.87 -1.56 -1.04
C LEU A 47 7.27 -0.20 -1.42
N PRO A 48 8.08 0.86 -1.56
CA PRO A 48 7.60 2.12 -2.09
C PRO A 48 7.30 1.98 -3.58
N GLY A 49 6.50 2.88 -4.14
CA GLY A 49 6.27 2.92 -5.58
C GLY A 49 5.81 4.28 -6.04
N GLN A 50 6.26 4.67 -7.25
CA GLN A 50 5.84 5.88 -7.93
C GLN A 50 5.97 5.69 -9.45
N GLY A 51 5.08 6.34 -10.21
CA GLY A 51 5.05 6.21 -11.67
C GLY A 51 4.02 5.19 -12.12
N ALA A 52 4.23 4.56 -13.28
CA ALA A 52 3.31 3.59 -13.84
C ALA A 52 3.49 2.19 -13.25
N PHE A 53 2.40 1.45 -13.12
CA PHE A 53 2.38 0.07 -12.60
C PHE A 53 3.30 -0.84 -13.42
N GLY A 54 3.12 -0.85 -14.76
CA GLY A 54 3.89 -1.72 -15.65
C GLY A 54 5.39 -1.50 -15.57
N ASP A 55 5.84 -0.24 -15.53
CA ASP A 55 7.25 0.09 -15.37
C ASP A 55 7.77 -0.37 -14.01
N SER A 56 6.98 -0.18 -12.97
CA SER A 56 7.33 -0.54 -11.60
C SER A 56 7.49 -2.05 -11.42
N VAL A 57 6.52 -2.86 -11.87
CA VAL A 57 6.61 -4.32 -11.77
C VAL A 57 7.74 -4.89 -12.63
N ASN A 58 7.92 -4.35 -13.84
CA ASN A 58 9.01 -4.77 -14.72
C ASN A 58 10.40 -4.44 -14.14
N ASN A 59 10.55 -3.27 -13.50
CA ASN A 59 11.79 -2.91 -12.82
C ASN A 59 12.08 -3.86 -11.65
N LEU A 60 11.09 -4.14 -10.83
CA LEU A 60 11.20 -5.05 -9.69
C LEU A 60 11.62 -6.45 -10.15
N ARG A 61 11.00 -6.98 -11.22
CA ARG A 61 11.33 -8.27 -11.83
C ARG A 61 12.71 -8.28 -12.44
N ARG A 62 13.04 -7.27 -13.26
CA ARG A 62 14.34 -7.16 -13.94
C ARG A 62 15.50 -7.08 -12.96
N GLN A 63 15.32 -6.45 -11.82
CA GLN A 63 16.32 -6.36 -10.78
C GLN A 63 16.35 -7.60 -9.86
N GLY A 64 15.44 -8.56 -10.05
CA GLY A 64 15.41 -9.82 -9.31
C GLY A 64 14.82 -9.73 -7.91
N PHE A 65 14.08 -8.69 -7.57
CA PHE A 65 13.48 -8.53 -6.23
C PHE A 65 12.22 -9.35 -6.01
N GLU A 66 11.51 -9.77 -7.07
CA GLU A 66 10.21 -10.43 -6.96
C GLU A 66 10.29 -11.71 -6.12
N THR A 67 11.17 -12.64 -6.48
CA THR A 67 11.31 -13.93 -5.80
C THR A 67 11.65 -13.77 -4.31
N PRO A 68 12.72 -13.05 -3.92
CA PRO A 68 13.05 -12.91 -2.50
C PRO A 68 11.99 -12.15 -1.70
N LEU A 69 11.24 -11.24 -2.34
CA LEU A 69 10.12 -10.55 -1.71
C LEU A 69 8.96 -11.51 -1.42
N LEU A 70 8.58 -12.35 -2.39
CA LEU A 70 7.52 -13.35 -2.23
C LEU A 70 7.90 -14.41 -1.20
N GLU A 71 9.13 -14.89 -1.19
CA GLU A 71 9.65 -15.82 -0.19
C GLU A 71 9.56 -15.22 1.24
N ALA A 72 9.93 -13.95 1.39
CA ALA A 72 9.83 -13.25 2.67
C ALA A 72 8.38 -13.14 3.16
N VAL A 73 7.45 -12.79 2.26
CA VAL A 73 6.01 -12.71 2.58
C VAL A 73 5.46 -14.08 2.97
N GLN A 74 5.82 -15.14 2.24
CA GLN A 74 5.43 -16.52 2.56
C GLN A 74 5.99 -16.99 3.91
N ALA A 75 7.20 -16.54 4.28
CA ALA A 75 7.78 -16.77 5.59
C ALA A 75 7.15 -15.96 6.72
N GLY A 76 6.13 -15.15 6.44
CA GLY A 76 5.42 -14.35 7.43
C GLY A 76 6.05 -12.98 7.73
N LEU A 77 7.05 -12.56 6.95
CA LEU A 77 7.67 -11.25 7.14
C LEU A 77 6.68 -10.12 6.82
N PRO A 78 6.48 -9.12 7.70
CA PRO A 78 5.63 -7.97 7.43
C PRO A 78 6.07 -7.20 6.19
N LEU A 79 5.13 -6.94 5.28
CA LEU A 79 5.34 -6.16 4.07
C LEU A 79 4.42 -4.93 4.07
N LEU A 80 4.96 -3.75 3.76
CA LEU A 80 4.17 -2.52 3.57
C LEU A 80 4.38 -1.97 2.16
N GLY A 81 3.35 -2.02 1.32
CA GLY A 81 3.30 -1.35 0.02
C GLY A 81 2.80 0.09 0.13
N ILE A 82 3.48 1.05 -0.50
CA ILE A 82 3.11 2.47 -0.48
C ILE A 82 2.83 2.95 -1.91
N CYS A 83 1.64 3.52 -2.13
CA CYS A 83 1.15 4.05 -3.40
C CYS A 83 1.22 2.97 -4.51
N VAL A 84 2.03 3.12 -5.55
CA VAL A 84 2.23 2.07 -6.56
C VAL A 84 2.73 0.78 -5.92
N GLY A 85 3.56 0.85 -4.86
CA GLY A 85 3.97 -0.33 -4.10
C GLY A 85 2.79 -1.10 -3.49
N MET A 86 1.70 -0.42 -3.04
CA MET A 86 0.45 -1.09 -2.68
C MET A 86 -0.19 -1.75 -3.88
N GLN A 87 -0.27 -1.05 -5.01
CA GLN A 87 -0.89 -1.55 -6.23
C GLN A 87 -0.20 -2.83 -6.73
N LEU A 88 1.15 -2.89 -6.65
CA LEU A 88 1.92 -4.07 -7.04
C LEU A 88 1.56 -5.34 -6.25
N LEU A 89 0.99 -5.21 -5.04
CA LEU A 89 0.58 -6.37 -4.23
C LEU A 89 -0.61 -7.11 -4.82
N PHE A 90 -1.41 -6.47 -5.69
CA PHE A 90 -2.62 -7.04 -6.29
C PHE A 90 -2.29 -8.01 -7.44
N ASP A 91 -3.33 -8.67 -7.98
CA ASP A 91 -3.14 -9.69 -9.02
C ASP A 91 -2.79 -9.05 -10.37
N GLU A 92 -3.44 -7.95 -10.73
CA GLU A 92 -3.31 -7.34 -12.05
C GLU A 92 -3.57 -5.84 -12.06
N SER A 93 -3.15 -5.17 -13.13
CA SER A 93 -3.47 -3.77 -13.43
C SER A 93 -3.77 -3.59 -14.91
N GLU A 94 -4.76 -2.72 -15.20
CA GLU A 94 -5.11 -2.31 -16.57
C GLU A 94 -4.36 -1.03 -17.02
N GLU A 95 -3.39 -0.54 -16.23
CA GLU A 95 -2.67 0.69 -16.54
C GLU A 95 -1.81 0.57 -17.78
N MET A 96 -2.21 1.26 -18.87
CA MET A 96 -1.49 1.27 -20.17
C MET A 96 -1.32 -0.13 -20.77
N GLY A 97 -2.22 -1.08 -20.46
CA GLY A 97 -2.20 -2.47 -20.88
C GLY A 97 -2.53 -3.42 -19.73
N GLN A 98 -2.43 -4.71 -19.98
CA GLN A 98 -2.61 -5.71 -18.92
C GLN A 98 -1.25 -6.08 -18.33
N HIS A 99 -1.14 -5.94 -17.02
CA HIS A 99 0.09 -6.25 -16.28
C HIS A 99 -0.25 -7.14 -15.08
N GLU A 100 0.51 -8.21 -14.90
CA GLU A 100 0.43 -9.05 -13.71
C GLU A 100 1.20 -8.40 -12.55
N GLY A 101 0.59 -8.40 -11.36
CA GLY A 101 1.21 -7.95 -10.12
C GLY A 101 1.94 -9.06 -9.37
N LEU A 102 2.00 -8.95 -8.05
CA LEU A 102 2.70 -9.90 -7.17
C LEU A 102 1.77 -10.99 -6.59
N HIS A 103 0.48 -10.95 -6.87
CA HIS A 103 -0.52 -11.92 -6.40
C HIS A 103 -0.52 -12.16 -4.88
N ILE A 104 -0.26 -11.11 -4.10
CA ILE A 104 -0.27 -11.17 -2.64
C ILE A 104 -1.67 -10.86 -2.10
N ILE A 105 -2.36 -9.87 -2.69
CA ILE A 105 -3.71 -9.43 -2.31
C ILE A 105 -4.65 -9.69 -3.48
N PRO A 106 -5.73 -10.47 -3.30
CA PRO A 106 -6.68 -10.73 -4.38
C PRO A 106 -7.38 -9.46 -4.85
N GLY A 107 -7.45 -9.26 -6.19
CA GLY A 107 -8.12 -8.12 -6.80
C GLY A 107 -7.30 -7.48 -7.90
N ALA A 108 -7.75 -6.30 -8.35
CA ALA A 108 -7.18 -5.64 -9.52
C ALA A 108 -6.97 -4.14 -9.29
N VAL A 109 -6.11 -3.55 -10.08
CA VAL A 109 -5.89 -2.10 -10.11
C VAL A 109 -6.62 -1.53 -11.32
N ARG A 110 -7.57 -0.62 -11.05
CA ARG A 110 -8.50 -0.04 -12.02
C ARG A 110 -8.27 1.45 -12.19
N ARG A 111 -8.53 1.98 -13.39
CA ARG A 111 -8.51 3.42 -13.63
C ARG A 111 -9.76 4.08 -13.03
N PHE A 112 -9.60 5.27 -12.46
CA PHE A 112 -10.78 6.07 -12.10
C PHE A 112 -11.63 6.35 -13.34
N PRO A 113 -12.98 6.21 -13.23
CA PRO A 113 -13.87 6.53 -14.32
C PRO A 113 -13.78 8.00 -14.73
N ASP A 114 -13.91 8.29 -16.02
CA ASP A 114 -14.00 9.66 -16.50
C ASP A 114 -15.37 10.27 -16.13
N GLY A 115 -15.38 11.57 -15.83
CA GLY A 115 -16.62 12.31 -15.56
C GLY A 115 -17.22 12.09 -14.17
N MET A 116 -16.46 11.50 -13.23
CA MET A 116 -16.88 11.40 -11.83
C MET A 116 -17.26 12.77 -11.27
N ARG A 117 -18.25 12.79 -10.40
CA ARG A 117 -18.75 14.01 -9.76
C ARG A 117 -18.32 14.06 -8.31
N ASP A 118 -17.97 15.25 -7.84
CA ASP A 118 -17.65 15.48 -6.44
C ASP A 118 -18.90 15.34 -5.57
N PRO A 119 -18.98 14.35 -4.67
CA PRO A 119 -20.15 14.13 -3.82
C PRO A 119 -20.36 15.30 -2.82
N ALA A 120 -19.30 16.01 -2.44
CA ALA A 120 -19.37 17.14 -1.52
C ALA A 120 -19.94 18.42 -2.17
N THR A 121 -20.00 18.48 -3.49
CA THR A 121 -20.49 19.63 -4.23
C THR A 121 -21.88 19.43 -4.82
N ALA A 122 -22.81 18.77 -4.10
CA ALA A 122 -24.23 18.77 -4.44
C ALA A 122 -24.76 20.22 -4.35
N PRO A 123 -25.16 20.84 -5.48
CA PRO A 123 -25.22 22.30 -5.52
C PRO A 123 -26.55 22.84 -5.00
N ALA A 124 -26.47 23.92 -4.29
CA ALA A 124 -27.60 24.84 -4.16
C ALA A 124 -28.02 25.47 -5.52
N ASN A 125 -27.22 25.34 -6.56
CA ASN A 125 -27.40 25.97 -7.89
C ASN A 125 -27.27 25.00 -9.09
N GLY A 126 -27.30 23.68 -8.90
CA GLY A 126 -27.37 22.69 -10.00
C GLY A 126 -26.04 22.40 -10.73
N LEU A 127 -24.92 23.01 -10.35
CA LEU A 127 -23.60 22.77 -10.98
C LEU A 127 -22.79 21.78 -10.17
N THR A 128 -22.61 20.55 -10.64
CA THR A 128 -21.71 19.57 -10.04
C THR A 128 -20.32 19.72 -10.62
N HIS A 129 -19.29 19.82 -9.76
CA HIS A 129 -17.91 19.81 -10.22
C HIS A 129 -17.50 18.41 -10.64
N THR A 130 -16.91 18.30 -11.83
CA THR A 130 -16.31 17.06 -12.31
C THR A 130 -14.94 16.90 -11.63
N LEU A 131 -14.73 15.73 -11.04
CA LEU A 131 -13.45 15.36 -10.45
C LEU A 131 -12.43 15.11 -11.56
N ARG A 132 -11.19 15.51 -11.30
CA ARG A 132 -10.08 15.33 -12.25
C ARG A 132 -9.35 14.03 -11.96
N VAL A 133 -8.89 13.36 -13.00
CA VAL A 133 -7.93 12.26 -12.91
C VAL A 133 -6.59 12.76 -13.44
N PRO A 134 -5.51 12.66 -12.68
CA PRO A 134 -5.35 11.99 -11.38
C PRO A 134 -6.02 12.71 -10.19
N GLN A 135 -6.38 11.95 -9.15
CA GLN A 135 -6.64 12.47 -7.82
C GLN A 135 -5.33 13.01 -7.25
N ILE A 136 -5.23 14.31 -7.04
CA ILE A 136 -4.07 14.96 -6.42
C ILE A 136 -4.55 15.90 -5.33
N GLY A 137 -4.12 15.63 -4.09
CA GLY A 137 -4.46 16.47 -2.95
C GLY A 137 -4.82 15.69 -1.70
N TRP A 138 -5.38 16.41 -0.74
CA TRP A 138 -5.81 15.86 0.54
C TRP A 138 -7.23 15.31 0.44
N ASN A 139 -7.42 14.09 0.98
CA ASN A 139 -8.73 13.48 1.08
C ASN A 139 -8.84 12.64 2.36
N GLN A 140 -10.06 12.27 2.73
CA GLN A 140 -10.37 11.61 3.99
C GLN A 140 -10.19 10.10 3.92
N LEU A 141 -9.73 9.54 5.05
CA LEU A 141 -9.69 8.10 5.30
C LEU A 141 -10.92 7.72 6.12
N HIS A 142 -11.82 6.92 5.56
CA HIS A 142 -12.97 6.35 6.25
C HIS A 142 -12.63 4.97 6.76
N LEU A 143 -12.49 4.83 8.07
CA LEU A 143 -12.08 3.57 8.70
C LEU A 143 -13.21 2.54 8.60
N ARG A 144 -12.89 1.35 8.12
CA ARG A 144 -13.85 0.24 7.93
C ARG A 144 -13.68 -0.84 8.97
N ARG A 145 -12.46 -1.04 9.41
CA ARG A 145 -12.12 -2.10 10.36
C ARG A 145 -10.95 -1.66 11.25
N PHE A 146 -10.95 -2.15 12.48
CA PHE A 146 -9.82 -1.97 13.37
C PHE A 146 -8.60 -2.76 12.85
N ASP A 147 -7.46 -2.10 12.85
CA ASP A 147 -6.15 -2.70 12.63
C ASP A 147 -5.11 -1.90 13.40
N PRO A 148 -4.08 -2.54 14.00
CA PRO A 148 -3.02 -1.84 14.70
C PRO A 148 -2.30 -0.79 13.85
N LEU A 149 -2.26 -0.94 12.52
CA LEU A 149 -1.71 0.07 11.59
C LEU A 149 -2.46 1.41 11.71
N LEU A 150 -3.76 1.37 12.03
CA LEU A 150 -4.64 2.54 12.12
C LEU A 150 -4.90 2.99 13.57
N ALA A 151 -4.14 2.48 14.54
CA ALA A 151 -4.26 2.91 15.93
C ALA A 151 -4.04 4.43 16.05
N ASP A 152 -4.93 5.09 16.81
CA ASP A 152 -4.94 6.55 17.02
C ASP A 152 -5.12 7.40 15.73
N ILE A 153 -5.57 6.81 14.64
CA ILE A 153 -6.01 7.54 13.45
C ILE A 153 -7.50 7.80 13.59
N PRO A 154 -7.96 9.06 13.64
CA PRO A 154 -9.39 9.36 13.69
C PRO A 154 -10.06 9.04 12.35
N ASP A 155 -11.32 8.58 12.40
CA ASP A 155 -12.14 8.46 11.19
C ASP A 155 -12.30 9.83 10.53
N GLY A 156 -12.20 9.88 9.19
CA GLY A 156 -12.19 11.14 8.44
C GLY A 156 -10.83 11.88 8.47
N ALA A 157 -9.76 11.26 8.99
CA ALA A 157 -8.42 11.85 8.94
C ALA A 157 -7.98 12.11 7.48
N HIS A 158 -7.32 13.25 7.25
CA HIS A 158 -6.86 13.61 5.92
C HIS A 158 -5.47 13.06 5.63
N ALA A 159 -5.31 12.46 4.45
CA ALA A 159 -4.04 12.02 3.90
C ALA A 159 -3.85 12.59 2.48
N TYR A 160 -2.62 12.60 1.99
CA TYR A 160 -2.28 13.12 0.67
C TYR A 160 -2.25 12.01 -0.38
N PHE A 161 -2.99 12.19 -1.48
CA PHE A 161 -3.11 11.27 -2.60
C PHE A 161 -2.51 11.87 -3.88
N ALA A 162 -1.98 11.02 -4.75
CA ALA A 162 -1.49 11.41 -6.08
C ALA A 162 -1.49 10.18 -7.00
N HIS A 163 -2.68 9.80 -7.53
CA HIS A 163 -2.82 8.60 -8.37
C HIS A 163 -4.00 8.68 -9.34
N SER A 164 -3.92 7.93 -10.46
CA SER A 164 -4.97 7.79 -11.47
C SER A 164 -5.69 6.46 -11.41
N TYR A 165 -5.12 5.49 -10.71
CA TYR A 165 -5.61 4.12 -10.58
C TYR A 165 -5.82 3.79 -9.12
N TYR A 166 -6.83 3.02 -8.81
CA TYR A 166 -7.17 2.57 -7.45
C TYR A 166 -7.21 1.06 -7.38
N CYS A 167 -7.03 0.52 -6.20
CA CYS A 167 -7.13 -0.91 -5.94
C CYS A 167 -8.60 -1.30 -5.73
N ASP A 168 -9.05 -2.31 -6.48
CA ASP A 168 -10.35 -2.97 -6.33
C ASP A 168 -10.12 -4.33 -5.69
N ALA A 169 -10.22 -4.38 -4.36
CA ALA A 169 -9.95 -5.58 -3.57
C ALA A 169 -11.10 -6.57 -3.70
N ALA A 170 -10.83 -7.79 -4.18
CA ALA A 170 -11.83 -8.83 -4.33
C ALA A 170 -12.35 -9.37 -2.97
N ALA A 171 -11.54 -9.25 -1.91
CA ALA A 171 -11.90 -9.65 -0.56
C ALA A 171 -12.28 -8.44 0.30
N PRO A 172 -13.55 -8.25 0.69
CA PRO A 172 -13.98 -7.14 1.55
C PRO A 172 -13.20 -7.08 2.88
N ASP A 173 -12.83 -8.24 3.42
CA ASP A 173 -12.06 -8.35 4.67
C ASP A 173 -10.62 -7.81 4.55
N ALA A 174 -10.12 -7.60 3.34
CA ALA A 174 -8.84 -6.96 3.14
C ALA A 174 -8.89 -5.44 3.37
N ILE A 175 -10.08 -4.82 3.36
CA ILE A 175 -10.24 -3.37 3.37
C ILE A 175 -10.19 -2.85 4.82
N LEU A 176 -9.20 -2.04 5.13
CA LEU A 176 -9.06 -1.36 6.42
C LEU A 176 -9.64 0.05 6.41
N ALA A 177 -9.45 0.78 5.32
CA ALA A 177 -10.02 2.10 5.11
C ALA A 177 -10.36 2.33 3.65
N THR A 178 -11.37 3.16 3.40
CA THR A 178 -11.76 3.62 2.08
C THR A 178 -11.62 5.14 1.98
N THR A 179 -11.67 5.63 0.75
CA THR A 179 -11.69 7.07 0.44
C THR A 179 -12.70 7.30 -0.66
N ASP A 180 -13.52 8.36 -0.51
CA ASP A 180 -14.48 8.76 -1.54
C ASP A 180 -13.82 9.77 -2.50
N TYR A 181 -13.82 9.42 -3.77
CA TYR A 181 -13.45 10.32 -4.87
C TYR A 181 -14.40 10.13 -6.05
N GLY A 182 -15.70 10.33 -5.79
CA GLY A 182 -16.77 10.05 -6.72
C GLY A 182 -17.12 8.55 -6.83
N ILE A 183 -16.25 7.72 -6.34
CA ILE A 183 -16.45 6.31 -5.98
C ILE A 183 -15.78 6.06 -4.61
N ASP A 184 -16.35 5.18 -3.82
CA ASP A 184 -15.71 4.72 -2.58
C ASP A 184 -14.75 3.58 -2.92
N TYR A 185 -13.44 3.79 -2.69
CA TYR A 185 -12.42 2.81 -3.07
C TYR A 185 -11.49 2.48 -1.89
N PRO A 186 -10.92 1.27 -1.83
CA PRO A 186 -9.97 0.87 -0.81
C PRO A 186 -8.71 1.75 -0.83
N SER A 187 -8.46 2.50 0.23
CA SER A 187 -7.27 3.35 0.37
C SER A 187 -6.22 2.79 1.31
N ILE A 188 -6.62 1.90 2.23
CA ILE A 188 -5.71 1.13 3.07
C ILE A 188 -6.24 -0.30 3.14
N VAL A 189 -5.36 -1.26 2.90
CA VAL A 189 -5.70 -2.69 2.87
C VAL A 189 -4.72 -3.50 3.70
N ARG A 190 -5.16 -4.71 4.10
CA ARG A 190 -4.33 -5.74 4.71
C ARG A 190 -4.76 -7.12 4.22
N TRP A 191 -3.79 -7.93 3.89
CA TRP A 191 -3.99 -9.35 3.64
C TRP A 191 -2.89 -10.14 4.33
N ARG A 192 -3.24 -10.93 5.35
CA ARG A 192 -2.28 -11.65 6.19
C ARG A 192 -1.23 -10.69 6.79
N ASN A 193 0.04 -10.85 6.41
CA ASN A 193 1.20 -10.05 6.84
C ASN A 193 1.60 -8.95 5.83
N ALA A 194 0.77 -8.66 4.83
CA ALA A 194 0.98 -7.60 3.86
C ALA A 194 -0.04 -6.48 4.04
N TRP A 195 0.44 -5.25 4.14
CA TRP A 195 -0.36 -4.03 4.19
C TRP A 195 -0.10 -3.19 2.95
N GLY A 196 -1.13 -2.50 2.47
CA GLY A 196 -1.04 -1.53 1.40
C GLY A 196 -1.66 -0.20 1.81
N ILE A 197 -0.99 0.91 1.50
CA ILE A 197 -1.48 2.27 1.72
C ILE A 197 -1.39 3.06 0.42
N GLN A 198 -2.53 3.53 -0.10
CA GLN A 198 -2.60 4.29 -1.35
C GLN A 198 -2.12 5.73 -1.19
N PRO A 199 -2.44 6.47 -0.11
CA PRO A 199 -1.89 7.80 0.11
C PRO A 199 -0.38 7.74 0.35
N HIS A 200 0.26 8.90 0.25
CA HIS A 200 1.67 9.11 0.54
C HIS A 200 1.88 9.48 2.01
N PRO A 201 2.27 8.55 2.90
CA PRO A 201 2.45 8.85 4.31
C PRO A 201 3.55 9.89 4.56
N GLU A 202 4.61 9.88 3.74
CA GLU A 202 5.72 10.84 3.79
C GLU A 202 5.29 12.28 3.43
N LYS A 203 4.08 12.45 2.85
CA LYS A 203 3.46 13.75 2.51
C LYS A 203 2.21 14.06 3.34
N SER A 204 1.80 13.15 4.22
CA SER A 204 0.55 13.23 4.98
C SER A 204 0.72 13.76 6.40
N HIS A 205 1.77 14.55 6.66
CA HIS A 205 2.07 15.18 7.95
C HIS A 205 1.95 14.18 9.13
N THR A 206 1.27 14.59 10.21
CA THR A 206 1.14 13.80 11.45
C THR A 206 0.39 12.48 11.24
N ILE A 207 -0.62 12.45 10.37
CA ILE A 207 -1.40 11.23 10.08
C ILE A 207 -0.50 10.19 9.38
N GLY A 208 0.24 10.60 8.36
CA GLY A 208 1.16 9.71 7.67
C GLY A 208 2.26 9.18 8.57
N LEU A 209 2.89 10.05 9.36
CA LEU A 209 3.91 9.64 10.32
C LEU A 209 3.34 8.71 11.42
N ARG A 210 2.08 8.91 11.84
CA ARG A 210 1.42 8.00 12.79
C ARG A 210 1.23 6.61 12.18
N ILE A 211 0.77 6.51 10.93
CA ILE A 211 0.64 5.22 10.23
C ILE A 211 2.00 4.50 10.16
N LEU A 212 3.08 5.21 9.78
CA LEU A 212 4.42 4.62 9.74
C LEU A 212 4.91 4.21 11.12
N ALA A 213 4.67 5.03 12.16
CA ALA A 213 5.04 4.71 13.54
C ALA A 213 4.28 3.47 14.06
N ASN A 214 3.00 3.34 13.71
CA ASN A 214 2.20 2.16 14.04
C ASN A 214 2.76 0.89 13.37
N PHE A 215 3.12 0.96 12.07
CA PHE A 215 3.80 -0.14 11.40
C PHE A 215 5.09 -0.52 12.10
N MET A 216 5.95 0.46 12.44
CA MET A 216 7.18 0.24 13.17
C MET A 216 6.94 -0.41 14.53
N ALA A 217 5.91 0.04 15.27
CA ALA A 217 5.55 -0.53 16.57
C ALA A 217 5.07 -1.99 16.47
N MET A 218 4.32 -2.32 15.41
CA MET A 218 3.91 -3.70 15.12
C MET A 218 5.14 -4.58 14.88
N VAL A 219 6.06 -4.13 14.03
CA VAL A 219 7.32 -4.83 13.70
C VAL A 219 8.20 -4.97 14.97
N ALA A 220 8.23 -3.96 15.84
CA ALA A 220 9.01 -4.00 17.09
C ALA A 220 8.52 -5.10 18.04
N ARG A 221 7.19 -5.30 18.13
CA ARG A 221 6.56 -6.33 18.98
C ARG A 221 6.71 -7.75 18.44
N GLY A 222 7.21 -7.90 17.20
CA GLY A 222 7.20 -9.16 16.49
C GLY A 222 5.76 -9.49 16.08
N CYS A 223 5.29 -8.99 14.96
CA CYS A 223 3.97 -9.28 14.44
C CYS A 223 3.79 -10.78 14.22
N GLN A 224 3.39 -11.50 15.25
CA GLN A 224 2.59 -12.70 15.08
C GLN A 224 1.18 -12.15 14.87
N GLY A 225 0.66 -12.29 13.64
CA GLY A 225 -0.72 -11.97 13.38
C GLY A 225 -1.57 -12.75 14.37
N GLU A 226 -2.34 -12.05 15.22
CA GLU A 226 -3.53 -12.67 15.78
C GLU A 226 -4.39 -13.01 14.56
N GLU A 227 -4.40 -14.29 14.23
CA GLU A 227 -5.33 -14.87 13.29
C GLU A 227 -6.73 -14.50 13.79
N GLY A 228 -7.38 -13.58 13.12
CA GLY A 228 -8.82 -13.44 13.26
C GLY A 228 -9.42 -14.79 12.92
N GLU A 229 -10.02 -15.47 13.91
CA GLU A 229 -10.73 -16.70 13.73
C GLU A 229 -11.70 -16.55 12.55
N GLY A 230 -11.43 -17.28 11.47
CA GLY A 230 -12.39 -17.44 10.38
C GLY A 230 -11.89 -17.24 8.95
N ALA A 231 -10.79 -17.88 8.54
CA ALA A 231 -10.62 -18.33 7.15
C ALA A 231 -9.56 -19.40 7.11
N GLU A 232 -9.95 -20.64 6.97
CA GLU A 232 -9.06 -21.70 6.47
C GLU A 232 -8.66 -21.35 5.04
N ALA A 233 -7.51 -20.71 4.89
CA ALA A 233 -6.92 -20.45 3.59
C ALA A 233 -6.04 -21.63 3.23
N GLY A 234 -6.46 -22.39 2.22
CA GLY A 234 -5.63 -23.39 1.56
C GLY A 234 -4.29 -22.81 1.05
N PRO A 235 -3.32 -23.65 0.70
CA PRO A 235 -2.03 -23.21 0.19
C PRO A 235 -2.23 -22.38 -1.09
N LEU A 236 -1.39 -21.33 -1.24
CA LEU A 236 -1.33 -20.53 -2.46
C LEU A 236 -1.02 -21.46 -3.65
N ASP A 237 -1.97 -21.59 -4.57
CA ASP A 237 -1.74 -22.24 -5.85
C ASP A 237 -0.82 -21.33 -6.68
N MET A 238 0.46 -21.66 -6.70
CA MET A 238 1.44 -20.96 -7.53
C MET A 238 1.38 -21.52 -8.95
N PRO A 239 1.29 -20.69 -10.00
CA PRO A 239 1.50 -21.17 -11.35
C PRO A 239 2.93 -21.72 -11.46
N SER A 240 3.04 -22.98 -11.89
CA SER A 240 4.33 -23.62 -12.12
C SER A 240 5.10 -22.85 -13.19
N VAL A 241 6.21 -22.26 -12.80
CA VAL A 241 7.20 -21.69 -13.72
C VAL A 241 7.69 -22.79 -14.67
N ARG A 242 7.36 -22.65 -15.96
CA ARG A 242 7.99 -23.40 -17.04
C ARG A 242 9.04 -22.53 -17.72
#